data_b419cb32ed65da4143856166b4beee4b
#
_entry.id   b419cb32ed65da4143856166b4beee4b
#
_cell.length_a   1.000
_cell.length_b   1.000
_cell.length_c   1.000
_cell.angle_alpha   90.00
_cell.angle_beta   90.00
_cell.angle_gamma   90.00
#
_symmetry.space_group_name_H-M   'P 1'
#
loop_
_entity.id
_entity.type
_entity.pdbx_description
1 polymer ?
#
loop_
_entity_poly.entity_id
_entity_poly.type
_entity_poly.pdbx_seq_one_letter_code
_entity_poly.pdbx_strand_id
1 'polypeptide(L)'
;TRSPTVTGVQTCALPILDLVDAQQSRRVLDRLVGYNLSPLLWQKLQRGLSAGRVQSVALRILCEREDEIDSFVPKEYWLIDVEAGVGERTYLMRVEKKNGKTFVPENAEQSVEAERTIRSNPILVKSFKVKETQRPPLPPFKTSVLQQEASRRLGYSPRRTMRIAQSLYEGVEIPGRGPIGLITYIRTDSLRLSPEALDSSRRYIAKSMGADYLPDKPNVYSPKGKAQDAHEAIRATDPFLEPNSIKAHLRPEQFRLYELIWNRFIASQMAPARVARTTIEAASGDYGMKQAGIVVLFPGWGKVWPLGVKDVEIPEAKAGETLDLLDIKREKKFTQPPARYTDAGLVKVLEEKGIGRPSTYASIVETLSDRGYVDRNEEDKKLLPTKLGRVVNTFLVRYFPRLINTEFTAGMELSLDSVESGKANWVEVVGEFWKEFKPVLDHVASSAERVLIEPVKIGEDCPECGKPLVIKRGRFGEFIACTGYPACRYTRRIVKTTGMKCPKCKEGDLIRRKAGKGKAKGRSFYGCSRYPDCDFVSWKKPVTKKSAGAHEVEETESGTDSDLA
;
A
#
# COMPACT_ATOMS: atom_id res chain seq x y z
N THR A 1 42.57 -49.84 7.15
CA THR A 1 41.31 -49.24 7.58
C THR A 1 41.37 -47.74 7.40
N ARG A 2 40.85 -47.25 6.24
CA ARG A 2 40.70 -45.82 5.96
C ARG A 2 39.36 -45.38 6.54
N SER A 3 39.37 -44.42 7.45
CA SER A 3 38.17 -43.70 7.93
C SER A 3 37.41 -43.08 6.76
N PRO A 4 36.09 -43.17 6.69
CA PRO A 4 35.33 -42.44 5.70
C PRO A 4 35.40 -40.94 6.00
N THR A 5 35.86 -40.20 5.03
CA THR A 5 36.05 -38.76 5.05
C THR A 5 34.74 -38.01 5.25
N VAL A 6 34.76 -37.06 6.17
CA VAL A 6 33.72 -36.10 6.55
C VAL A 6 33.47 -35.05 5.42
N THR A 7 33.23 -35.48 4.19
CA THR A 7 33.00 -34.59 3.06
C THR A 7 31.53 -34.12 2.94
N GLY A 8 30.59 -34.91 3.48
CA GLY A 8 29.16 -34.57 3.41
C GLY A 8 28.70 -33.46 4.36
N VAL A 9 29.32 -33.32 5.52
CA VAL A 9 28.98 -32.30 6.52
C VAL A 9 29.54 -30.93 6.13
N GLN A 10 30.69 -30.88 5.46
CA GLN A 10 31.28 -29.62 4.99
C GLN A 10 30.49 -28.98 3.87
N THR A 11 29.93 -29.73 2.92
CA THR A 11 29.13 -29.19 1.81
C THR A 11 27.75 -28.68 2.23
N CYS A 12 27.17 -29.20 3.32
CA CYS A 12 25.94 -28.68 3.89
C CYS A 12 26.14 -27.45 4.80
N ALA A 13 27.34 -27.28 5.38
CA ALA A 13 27.64 -26.17 6.27
C ALA A 13 27.93 -24.85 5.52
N LEU A 14 28.54 -24.91 4.34
CA LEU A 14 28.91 -23.73 3.55
C LEU A 14 27.71 -22.80 3.20
N PRO A 15 26.57 -23.28 2.70
CA PRO A 15 25.42 -22.43 2.43
C PRO A 15 24.82 -21.79 3.69
N ILE A 16 24.95 -22.44 4.86
CA ILE A 16 24.50 -21.91 6.15
C ILE A 16 25.44 -20.79 6.62
N LEU A 17 26.74 -20.93 6.42
CA LEU A 17 27.72 -19.90 6.76
C LEU A 17 27.52 -18.65 5.89
N ASP A 18 27.35 -18.81 4.59
CA ASP A 18 27.10 -17.69 3.68
C ASP A 18 25.84 -16.90 4.05
N LEU A 19 24.78 -17.59 4.47
CA LEU A 19 23.55 -16.96 4.97
C LEU A 19 23.80 -16.19 6.28
N VAL A 20 24.59 -16.73 7.20
CA VAL A 20 25.00 -16.06 8.45
C VAL A 20 25.85 -14.84 8.14
N ASP A 21 26.80 -14.95 7.21
CA ASP A 21 27.68 -13.87 6.78
C ASP A 21 26.89 -12.74 6.12
N ALA A 22 25.90 -13.05 5.27
CA ALA A 22 24.99 -12.06 4.69
C ALA A 22 24.17 -11.35 5.76
N GLN A 23 23.68 -12.05 6.78
CA GLN A 23 22.97 -11.46 7.90
C GLN A 23 23.90 -10.58 8.76
N GLN A 24 25.11 -11.03 9.04
CA GLN A 24 26.11 -10.24 9.77
C GLN A 24 26.48 -8.98 9.03
N SER A 25 26.79 -9.07 7.73
CA SER A 25 27.16 -7.91 6.92
C SER A 25 26.06 -6.87 6.89
N ARG A 26 24.80 -7.28 6.69
CA ARG A 26 23.64 -6.39 6.77
C ARG A 26 23.55 -5.69 8.13
N ARG A 27 23.70 -6.44 9.22
CA ARG A 27 23.65 -5.90 10.58
C ARG A 27 24.80 -4.95 10.88
N VAL A 28 26.02 -5.25 10.41
CA VAL A 28 27.20 -4.40 10.56
C VAL A 28 27.01 -3.10 9.79
N LEU A 29 26.63 -3.15 8.51
CA LEU A 29 26.37 -1.97 7.69
C LEU A 29 25.31 -1.06 8.31
N ASP A 30 24.19 -1.62 8.73
CA ASP A 30 23.10 -0.82 9.33
C ASP A 30 23.54 -0.18 10.65
N ARG A 31 24.41 -0.83 11.44
CA ARG A 31 24.99 -0.27 12.65
C ARG A 31 26.06 0.79 12.34
N LEU A 32 26.94 0.56 11.39
CA LEU A 32 27.93 1.56 10.95
C LEU A 32 27.25 2.86 10.52
N VAL A 33 26.20 2.76 9.70
CA VAL A 33 25.43 3.93 9.30
C VAL A 33 24.67 4.54 10.48
N GLY A 34 23.89 3.75 11.20
CA GLY A 34 23.00 4.25 12.24
C GLY A 34 23.74 4.88 13.43
N TYR A 35 24.82 4.25 13.90
CA TYR A 35 25.57 4.73 15.06
C TYR A 35 26.47 5.93 14.76
N ASN A 36 26.85 6.15 13.53
CA ASN A 36 27.63 7.32 13.14
C ASN A 36 26.74 8.49 12.70
N LEU A 37 25.70 8.24 11.88
CA LEU A 37 24.84 9.32 11.42
C LEU A 37 23.90 9.87 12.50
N SER A 38 23.36 9.01 13.38
CA SER A 38 22.40 9.47 14.38
C SER A 38 23.02 10.47 15.36
N PRO A 39 24.22 10.25 15.94
CA PRO A 39 24.92 11.26 16.76
C PRO A 39 25.23 12.52 15.98
N LEU A 40 25.62 12.44 14.71
CA LEU A 40 25.86 13.59 13.85
C LEU A 40 24.59 14.42 13.67
N LEU A 41 23.45 13.79 13.41
CA LEU A 41 22.15 14.48 13.35
C LEU A 41 21.79 15.13 14.70
N TRP A 42 22.18 14.52 15.83
CA TRP A 42 21.94 15.14 17.16
C TRP A 42 22.78 16.40 17.36
N GLN A 43 24.01 16.39 16.88
CA GLN A 43 24.91 17.53 16.97
C GLN A 43 24.49 18.67 16.04
N LYS A 44 24.13 18.32 14.78
CA LYS A 44 23.90 19.31 13.73
C LYS A 44 22.44 19.75 13.61
N LEU A 45 21.49 18.93 14.02
CA LEU A 45 20.05 19.22 13.98
C LEU A 45 19.46 19.20 15.39
N GLN A 46 18.98 18.02 15.85
CA GLN A 46 18.27 17.88 17.13
C GLN A 46 18.49 16.49 17.73
N ARG A 47 18.58 16.42 19.06
CA ARG A 47 18.64 15.13 19.80
C ARG A 47 17.43 14.23 19.51
N GLY A 48 17.69 12.90 19.47
CA GLY A 48 16.66 11.89 19.30
C GLY A 48 16.33 11.56 17.84
N LEU A 49 16.99 12.21 16.87
CA LEU A 49 16.89 11.85 15.46
C LEU A 49 17.67 10.58 15.17
N SER A 50 17.30 9.86 14.13
CA SER A 50 18.05 8.69 13.64
C SER A 50 18.08 8.66 12.12
N ALA A 51 19.18 8.20 11.58
CA ALA A 51 19.31 7.86 10.17
C ALA A 51 19.69 6.39 10.04
N GLY A 52 19.29 5.80 8.94
CA GLY A 52 19.66 4.44 8.57
C GLY A 52 19.65 4.31 7.05
N ARG A 53 20.48 3.44 6.51
CA ARG A 53 20.70 3.27 5.09
C ARG A 53 19.39 3.22 4.29
N VAL A 54 18.52 2.27 4.58
CA VAL A 54 17.27 2.04 3.84
C VAL A 54 16.16 3.01 4.25
N GLN A 55 16.02 3.33 5.55
CA GLN A 55 14.99 4.24 6.03
C GLN A 55 15.14 5.67 5.50
N SER A 56 16.40 6.14 5.34
CA SER A 56 16.64 7.49 4.83
C SER A 56 16.33 7.61 3.35
N VAL A 57 16.56 6.55 2.58
CA VAL A 57 16.16 6.49 1.16
C VAL A 57 14.63 6.44 1.03
N ALA A 58 13.94 5.69 1.88
CA ALA A 58 12.48 5.67 1.89
C ALA A 58 11.90 7.05 2.24
N LEU A 59 12.51 7.79 3.18
CA LEU A 59 12.14 9.18 3.47
C LEU A 59 12.36 10.09 2.27
N ARG A 60 13.49 9.95 1.58
CA ARG A 60 13.81 10.72 0.36
C ARG A 60 12.75 10.52 -0.72
N ILE A 61 12.35 9.27 -1.01
CA ILE A 61 11.30 8.97 -1.99
C ILE A 61 9.99 9.69 -1.66
N LEU A 62 9.64 9.77 -0.37
CA LEU A 62 8.44 10.49 0.07
C LEU A 62 8.59 12.00 -0.08
N CYS A 63 9.75 12.57 0.24
CA CYS A 63 10.02 14.00 0.09
C CYS A 63 10.04 14.41 -1.39
N GLU A 64 10.70 13.64 -2.26
CA GLU A 64 10.69 13.88 -3.71
C GLU A 64 9.26 13.87 -4.28
N ARG A 65 8.39 12.96 -3.80
CA ARG A 65 6.97 12.94 -4.19
C ARG A 65 6.22 14.20 -3.74
N GLU A 66 6.51 14.72 -2.55
CA GLU A 66 5.91 15.98 -2.10
C GLU A 66 6.43 17.17 -2.92
N ASP A 67 7.72 17.19 -3.27
CA ASP A 67 8.29 18.23 -4.12
C ASP A 67 7.66 18.22 -5.53
N GLU A 68 7.39 17.01 -6.09
CA GLU A 68 6.62 16.86 -7.33
C GLU A 68 5.19 17.42 -7.20
N ILE A 69 4.54 17.20 -6.07
CA ILE A 69 3.17 17.68 -5.81
C ILE A 69 3.18 19.20 -5.61
N ASP A 70 4.12 19.71 -4.80
CA ASP A 70 4.22 21.13 -4.47
C ASP A 70 4.58 21.99 -5.72
N SER A 71 5.34 21.43 -6.67
CA SER A 71 5.72 22.08 -7.93
C SER A 71 4.74 21.87 -9.07
N PHE A 72 3.71 21.05 -8.86
CA PHE A 72 2.77 20.70 -9.93
C PHE A 72 1.85 21.87 -10.27
N VAL A 73 1.78 22.20 -11.56
CA VAL A 73 0.87 23.20 -12.10
C VAL A 73 -0.28 22.51 -12.82
N PRO A 74 -1.52 22.59 -12.31
CA PRO A 74 -2.69 22.02 -12.98
C PRO A 74 -2.91 22.64 -14.35
N LYS A 75 -3.05 21.81 -15.38
CA LYS A 75 -3.42 22.24 -16.74
C LYS A 75 -4.86 21.93 -17.00
N GLU A 76 -5.58 22.89 -17.57
CA GLU A 76 -6.97 22.73 -18.01
C GLU A 76 -7.02 21.79 -19.21
N TYR A 77 -8.05 20.95 -19.25
CA TYR A 77 -8.46 20.18 -20.41
C TYR A 77 -9.96 19.90 -20.37
N TRP A 78 -10.51 19.51 -21.50
CA TRP A 78 -11.92 19.21 -21.61
C TRP A 78 -12.15 17.79 -22.10
N LEU A 79 -13.22 17.19 -21.60
CA LEU A 79 -13.76 15.92 -22.10
C LEU A 79 -15.04 16.23 -22.86
N ILE A 80 -15.22 15.58 -23.99
CA ILE A 80 -16.43 15.71 -24.81
C ILE A 80 -17.01 14.31 -24.95
N ASP A 81 -18.14 14.09 -24.32
CA ASP A 81 -18.89 12.84 -24.40
C ASP A 81 -20.10 13.08 -25.30
N VAL A 82 -20.27 12.22 -26.31
CA VAL A 82 -21.33 12.30 -27.33
C VAL A 82 -22.25 11.11 -27.12
N GLU A 83 -23.50 11.38 -26.86
CA GLU A 83 -24.57 10.39 -26.85
C GLU A 83 -25.23 10.38 -28.22
N ALA A 84 -25.20 9.24 -28.90
CA ALA A 84 -25.77 9.06 -30.21
C ALA A 84 -26.45 7.71 -30.31
N GLY A 85 -27.48 7.60 -31.17
CA GLY A 85 -28.25 6.38 -31.25
C GLY A 85 -28.89 6.13 -32.61
N VAL A 86 -29.46 4.94 -32.77
CA VAL A 86 -30.31 4.57 -33.90
C VAL A 86 -31.37 3.57 -33.43
N GLY A 87 -32.64 3.89 -33.58
CA GLY A 87 -33.74 3.13 -33.00
C GLY A 87 -33.62 3.10 -31.47
N GLU A 88 -33.62 1.89 -30.88
CA GLU A 88 -33.48 1.71 -29.42
C GLU A 88 -32.03 1.62 -28.95
N ARG A 89 -31.06 1.60 -29.89
CA ARG A 89 -29.62 1.44 -29.56
C ARG A 89 -28.99 2.80 -29.28
N THR A 90 -28.34 2.92 -28.13
CA THR A 90 -27.68 4.17 -27.68
C THR A 90 -26.19 3.89 -27.40
N TYR A 91 -25.34 4.83 -27.76
CA TYR A 91 -23.89 4.78 -27.61
C TYR A 91 -23.41 6.06 -26.91
N LEU A 92 -22.59 5.90 -25.87
CA LEU A 92 -21.92 7.01 -25.17
C LEU A 92 -20.45 7.03 -25.56
N MET A 93 -20.10 7.82 -26.54
CA MET A 93 -18.77 7.85 -27.16
C MET A 93 -18.00 9.08 -26.71
N ARG A 94 -16.71 8.92 -26.44
CA ARG A 94 -15.80 10.04 -26.14
C ARG A 94 -15.07 10.49 -27.39
N VAL A 95 -14.96 11.79 -27.61
CA VAL A 95 -14.12 12.37 -28.66
C VAL A 95 -12.67 12.19 -28.26
N GLU A 96 -11.89 11.50 -29.10
CA GLU A 96 -10.47 11.19 -28.84
C GLU A 96 -9.53 11.65 -29.96
N LYS A 97 -10.09 12.01 -31.14
CA LYS A 97 -9.28 12.34 -32.32
C LYS A 97 -9.82 13.58 -33.04
N LYS A 98 -8.92 14.39 -33.63
CA LYS A 98 -9.21 15.40 -34.66
C LYS A 98 -8.28 15.15 -35.84
N ASN A 99 -8.81 15.07 -37.05
CA ASN A 99 -8.06 14.72 -38.27
C ASN A 99 -7.19 13.46 -38.11
N GLY A 100 -7.71 12.43 -37.45
CA GLY A 100 -7.04 11.15 -37.21
C GLY A 100 -5.95 11.16 -36.12
N LYS A 101 -5.58 12.32 -35.58
CA LYS A 101 -4.60 12.47 -34.48
C LYS A 101 -5.30 12.56 -33.13
N THR A 102 -4.63 12.13 -32.07
CA THR A 102 -5.13 12.29 -30.68
C THR A 102 -5.47 13.75 -30.39
N PHE A 103 -6.66 13.97 -29.85
CA PHE A 103 -7.19 15.29 -29.55
C PHE A 103 -7.77 15.31 -28.14
N VAL A 104 -7.29 16.25 -27.34
CA VAL A 104 -7.85 16.61 -26.03
C VAL A 104 -7.95 18.13 -26.04
N PRO A 105 -9.16 18.71 -25.98
CA PRO A 105 -9.30 20.18 -25.97
C PRO A 105 -8.61 20.80 -24.75
N GLU A 106 -7.76 21.77 -24.97
CA GLU A 106 -6.98 22.46 -23.93
C GLU A 106 -7.69 23.68 -23.34
N ASN A 107 -8.79 24.11 -23.98
CA ASN A 107 -9.60 25.26 -23.55
C ASN A 107 -11.07 25.11 -23.97
N ALA A 108 -11.90 26.02 -23.46
CA ALA A 108 -13.33 26.05 -23.76
C ALA A 108 -13.64 26.25 -25.26
N GLU A 109 -12.85 27.07 -25.95
CA GLU A 109 -13.06 27.41 -27.36
C GLU A 109 -12.93 26.18 -28.25
N GLN A 110 -11.86 25.40 -28.07
CA GLN A 110 -11.65 24.12 -28.79
C GLN A 110 -12.79 23.13 -28.51
N SER A 111 -13.32 23.10 -27.29
CA SER A 111 -14.41 22.19 -26.93
C SER A 111 -15.73 22.63 -27.56
N VAL A 112 -15.97 23.96 -27.67
CA VAL A 112 -17.17 24.54 -28.35
C VAL A 112 -17.08 24.29 -29.85
N GLU A 113 -15.92 24.50 -30.47
CA GLU A 113 -15.69 24.21 -31.89
C GLU A 113 -16.00 22.76 -32.23
N ALA A 114 -15.49 21.82 -31.41
CA ALA A 114 -15.75 20.40 -31.58
C ALA A 114 -17.26 20.08 -31.48
N GLU A 115 -17.93 20.57 -30.44
CA GLU A 115 -19.37 20.41 -30.31
C GLU A 115 -20.14 20.96 -31.52
N ARG A 116 -19.81 22.17 -31.97
CA ARG A 116 -20.46 22.81 -33.14
C ARG A 116 -20.28 21.95 -34.39
N THR A 117 -19.07 21.47 -34.64
CA THR A 117 -18.79 20.62 -35.82
C THR A 117 -19.56 19.30 -35.73
N ILE A 118 -19.60 18.65 -34.56
CA ILE A 118 -20.32 17.41 -34.38
C ILE A 118 -21.83 17.59 -34.57
N ARG A 119 -22.40 18.70 -34.09
CA ARG A 119 -23.82 19.02 -34.28
C ARG A 119 -24.18 19.30 -35.74
N SER A 120 -23.22 19.79 -36.54
CA SER A 120 -23.45 20.18 -37.94
C SER A 120 -23.18 19.06 -38.94
N ASN A 121 -22.67 17.92 -38.52
CA ASN A 121 -22.29 16.81 -39.39
C ASN A 121 -22.90 15.49 -38.92
N PRO A 122 -23.23 14.56 -39.84
CA PRO A 122 -23.73 13.24 -39.48
C PRO A 122 -22.67 12.45 -38.69
N ILE A 123 -23.12 11.66 -37.73
CA ILE A 123 -22.25 10.75 -36.98
C ILE A 123 -22.23 9.39 -37.70
N LEU A 124 -21.09 9.02 -38.29
CA LEU A 124 -20.95 7.79 -39.04
C LEU A 124 -20.10 6.76 -38.27
N VAL A 125 -20.65 5.58 -38.11
CA VAL A 125 -19.88 4.44 -37.55
C VAL A 125 -18.75 4.07 -38.51
N LYS A 126 -17.51 4.13 -38.06
CA LYS A 126 -16.33 3.76 -38.84
C LYS A 126 -15.94 2.31 -38.65
N SER A 127 -16.08 1.80 -37.43
CA SER A 127 -15.81 0.39 -37.14
C SER A 127 -16.52 -0.07 -35.88
N PHE A 128 -16.94 -1.32 -35.91
CA PHE A 128 -17.42 -2.07 -34.76
C PHE A 128 -16.62 -3.36 -34.66
N LYS A 129 -15.90 -3.56 -33.57
CA LYS A 129 -14.98 -4.69 -33.41
C LYS A 129 -15.22 -5.36 -32.07
N VAL A 130 -15.40 -6.67 -32.10
CA VAL A 130 -15.42 -7.54 -30.91
C VAL A 130 -14.14 -8.36 -30.91
N LYS A 131 -13.37 -8.27 -29.83
CA LYS A 131 -12.15 -9.03 -29.67
C LYS A 131 -12.23 -9.85 -28.38
N GLU A 132 -12.25 -11.16 -28.53
CA GLU A 132 -12.10 -12.05 -27.38
C GLU A 132 -10.64 -12.08 -26.93
N THR A 133 -10.44 -12.02 -25.62
CA THR A 133 -9.12 -12.09 -24.99
C THR A 133 -9.17 -12.93 -23.75
N GLN A 134 -8.07 -13.63 -23.47
CA GLN A 134 -7.89 -14.34 -22.22
C GLN A 134 -7.13 -13.47 -21.23
N ARG A 135 -7.61 -13.46 -19.99
CA ARG A 135 -6.92 -12.84 -18.85
C ARG A 135 -6.33 -13.95 -17.99
N PRO A 136 -4.99 -14.11 -18.01
CA PRO A 136 -4.34 -15.12 -17.18
C PRO A 136 -4.56 -14.82 -15.69
N PRO A 137 -4.56 -15.84 -14.84
CA PRO A 137 -4.65 -15.65 -13.40
C PRO A 137 -3.41 -14.94 -12.85
N LEU A 138 -3.62 -14.29 -11.73
CA LEU A 138 -2.56 -13.59 -11.03
C LEU A 138 -1.69 -14.59 -10.24
N PRO A 139 -0.37 -14.36 -10.10
CA PRO A 139 0.50 -15.25 -9.36
C PRO A 139 0.11 -15.32 -7.86
N PRO A 140 0.51 -16.39 -7.15
CA PRO A 140 0.36 -16.47 -5.69
C PRO A 140 1.12 -15.33 -5.01
N PHE A 141 0.93 -15.17 -3.70
CA PHE A 141 1.52 -14.05 -3.00
C PHE A 141 3.02 -14.22 -2.72
N LYS A 142 3.76 -13.16 -2.92
CA LYS A 142 5.02 -12.84 -2.25
C LYS A 142 4.75 -11.78 -1.18
N THR A 143 5.68 -11.57 -0.25
CA THR A 143 5.48 -10.70 0.93
C THR A 143 5.00 -9.30 0.57
N SER A 144 5.64 -8.64 -0.38
CA SER A 144 5.28 -7.28 -0.80
C SER A 144 3.87 -7.19 -1.37
N VAL A 145 3.48 -8.14 -2.21
CA VAL A 145 2.14 -8.17 -2.83
C VAL A 145 1.07 -8.50 -1.79
N LEU A 146 1.35 -9.40 -0.83
CA LEU A 146 0.44 -9.66 0.30
C LEU A 146 0.20 -8.39 1.12
N GLN A 147 1.26 -7.63 1.44
CA GLN A 147 1.14 -6.37 2.19
C GLN A 147 0.32 -5.34 1.41
N GLN A 148 0.52 -5.23 0.09
CA GLN A 148 -0.23 -4.33 -0.79
C GLN A 148 -1.72 -4.69 -0.85
N GLU A 149 -2.04 -5.98 -1.09
CA GLU A 149 -3.43 -6.43 -1.21
C GLU A 149 -4.17 -6.40 0.14
N ALA A 150 -3.51 -6.76 1.24
CA ALA A 150 -4.07 -6.64 2.58
C ALA A 150 -4.34 -5.18 2.97
N SER A 151 -3.47 -4.25 2.58
CA SER A 151 -3.70 -2.82 2.77
C SER A 151 -4.89 -2.32 1.96
N ARG A 152 -4.95 -2.68 0.67
CA ARG A 152 -5.99 -2.22 -0.26
C ARG A 152 -7.37 -2.78 0.07
N ARG A 153 -7.46 -4.08 0.39
CA ARG A 153 -8.73 -4.80 0.56
C ARG A 153 -9.21 -4.86 2.00
N LEU A 154 -8.27 -4.95 2.97
CA LEU A 154 -8.60 -5.15 4.38
C LEU A 154 -8.27 -3.92 5.25
N GLY A 155 -7.59 -2.90 4.70
CA GLY A 155 -7.15 -1.72 5.44
C GLY A 155 -6.07 -2.05 6.49
N TYR A 156 -5.30 -3.13 6.30
CA TYR A 156 -4.25 -3.52 7.22
C TYR A 156 -2.93 -2.84 6.87
N SER A 157 -2.25 -2.27 7.86
CA SER A 157 -0.87 -1.81 7.65
C SER A 157 0.07 -2.99 7.39
N PRO A 158 1.23 -2.79 6.74
CA PRO A 158 2.22 -3.85 6.50
C PRO A 158 2.60 -4.61 7.78
N ARG A 159 2.84 -3.90 8.88
CA ARG A 159 3.13 -4.52 10.19
C ARG A 159 1.98 -5.37 10.71
N ARG A 160 0.74 -4.86 10.63
CA ARG A 160 -0.44 -5.64 11.06
C ARG A 160 -0.59 -6.89 10.22
N THR A 161 -0.43 -6.77 8.90
CA THR A 161 -0.46 -7.91 7.97
C THR A 161 0.57 -8.98 8.36
N MET A 162 1.83 -8.58 8.56
CA MET A 162 2.89 -9.52 8.91
C MET A 162 2.69 -10.17 10.27
N ARG A 163 2.17 -9.43 11.27
CA ARG A 163 1.86 -10.01 12.59
C ARG A 163 0.76 -11.06 12.52
N ILE A 164 -0.30 -10.80 11.73
CA ILE A 164 -1.40 -11.76 11.54
C ILE A 164 -0.91 -12.96 10.74
N ALA A 165 -0.17 -12.72 9.65
CA ALA A 165 0.43 -13.78 8.84
C ALA A 165 1.35 -14.68 9.66
N GLN A 166 2.19 -14.10 10.55
CA GLN A 166 3.04 -14.86 11.47
C GLN A 166 2.20 -15.82 12.34
N SER A 167 1.08 -15.34 12.89
CA SER A 167 0.22 -16.19 13.71
C SER A 167 -0.53 -17.29 12.93
N LEU A 168 -0.76 -17.10 11.63
CA LEU A 168 -1.31 -18.14 10.74
C LEU A 168 -0.26 -19.18 10.35
N TYR A 169 0.99 -18.75 10.23
CA TYR A 169 2.14 -19.60 9.92
C TYR A 169 2.56 -20.46 11.12
N GLU A 170 2.67 -19.86 12.32
CA GLU A 170 3.11 -20.55 13.54
C GLU A 170 2.13 -21.62 14.00
N GLY A 171 0.87 -21.49 13.69
CA GLY A 171 -0.16 -22.48 13.95
C GLY A 171 -1.42 -21.91 14.59
N VAL A 172 -2.53 -22.52 14.21
CA VAL A 172 -3.86 -22.27 14.76
C VAL A 172 -4.44 -23.60 15.19
N GLU A 173 -5.05 -23.63 16.37
CA GLU A 173 -5.72 -24.83 16.88
C GLU A 173 -6.96 -25.15 16.05
N ILE A 174 -6.95 -26.30 15.38
CA ILE A 174 -8.08 -26.80 14.60
C ILE A 174 -8.55 -28.12 15.21
N PRO A 175 -9.82 -28.25 15.62
CA PRO A 175 -10.36 -29.48 16.20
C PRO A 175 -10.07 -30.70 15.33
N GLY A 176 -9.58 -31.76 15.96
CA GLY A 176 -9.24 -33.02 15.30
C GLY A 176 -7.89 -33.00 14.51
N ARG A 177 -7.21 -31.85 14.41
CA ARG A 177 -5.90 -31.72 13.74
C ARG A 177 -4.82 -31.11 14.64
N GLY A 178 -5.19 -30.54 15.81
CA GLY A 178 -4.26 -29.82 16.68
C GLY A 178 -3.76 -28.49 16.09
N PRO A 179 -2.67 -27.93 16.61
CA PRO A 179 -2.08 -26.70 16.10
C PRO A 179 -1.39 -26.93 14.75
N ILE A 180 -1.96 -26.36 13.68
CA ILE A 180 -1.44 -26.45 12.32
C ILE A 180 -1.13 -25.08 11.73
N GLY A 181 -0.01 -24.97 11.00
CA GLY A 181 0.30 -23.81 10.18
C GLY A 181 -0.63 -23.77 8.96
N LEU A 182 -1.44 -22.72 8.87
CA LEU A 182 -2.45 -22.58 7.81
C LEU A 182 -1.86 -22.02 6.52
N ILE A 183 -0.70 -21.38 6.58
CA ILE A 183 -0.02 -20.79 5.42
C ILE A 183 1.47 -21.15 5.42
N THR A 184 2.10 -21.06 4.26
CA THR A 184 3.55 -21.23 4.08
C THR A 184 4.32 -20.04 4.66
N TYR A 185 5.65 -20.13 4.66
CA TYR A 185 6.55 -19.11 5.19
C TYR A 185 6.28 -17.72 4.57
N ILE A 186 6.19 -16.70 5.42
CA ILE A 186 5.64 -15.40 5.08
C ILE A 186 6.66 -14.36 4.58
N ARG A 187 7.96 -14.65 4.66
CA ARG A 187 9.03 -13.72 4.24
C ARG A 187 9.71 -14.27 3.01
N THR A 188 9.05 -14.13 1.87
CA THR A 188 9.51 -14.65 0.59
C THR A 188 9.21 -13.68 -0.54
N ASP A 189 10.07 -13.64 -1.53
CA ASP A 189 9.89 -13.01 -2.84
C ASP A 189 9.61 -14.04 -3.95
N SER A 190 9.62 -15.33 -3.59
CA SER A 190 9.32 -16.45 -4.49
C SER A 190 7.85 -16.47 -4.89
N LEU A 191 7.60 -16.90 -6.13
CA LEU A 191 6.29 -17.20 -6.69
C LEU A 191 6.12 -18.71 -6.94
N ARG A 192 7.14 -19.52 -6.60
CA ARG A 192 7.16 -20.95 -6.80
C ARG A 192 6.12 -21.65 -5.93
N LEU A 193 5.49 -22.67 -6.47
CA LEU A 193 4.66 -23.63 -5.75
C LEU A 193 5.30 -25.00 -5.81
N SER A 194 5.25 -25.78 -4.73
CA SER A 194 5.75 -27.15 -4.75
C SER A 194 4.87 -28.05 -5.62
N PRO A 195 5.39 -29.16 -6.12
CA PRO A 195 4.61 -30.14 -6.86
C PRO A 195 3.35 -30.62 -6.11
N GLU A 196 3.47 -30.85 -4.81
CA GLU A 196 2.37 -31.27 -3.93
C GLU A 196 1.29 -30.18 -3.83
N ALA A 197 1.70 -28.91 -3.77
CA ALA A 197 0.77 -27.78 -3.73
C ALA A 197 0.02 -27.61 -5.06
N LEU A 198 0.72 -27.80 -6.18
CA LEU A 198 0.12 -27.79 -7.50
C LEU A 198 -0.90 -28.93 -7.64
N ASP A 199 -0.54 -30.16 -7.27
CA ASP A 199 -1.41 -31.31 -7.37
C ASP A 199 -2.65 -31.18 -6.47
N SER A 200 -2.47 -30.79 -5.18
CA SER A 200 -3.58 -30.63 -4.24
C SER A 200 -4.54 -29.52 -4.64
N SER A 201 -4.03 -28.38 -5.12
CA SER A 201 -4.89 -27.28 -5.62
C SER A 201 -5.68 -27.67 -6.87
N ARG A 202 -5.06 -28.40 -7.79
CA ARG A 202 -5.74 -28.90 -8.98
C ARG A 202 -6.85 -29.90 -8.64
N ARG A 203 -6.58 -30.84 -7.72
CA ARG A 203 -7.63 -31.76 -7.20
C ARG A 203 -8.78 -30.99 -6.55
N TYR A 204 -8.47 -29.96 -5.77
CA TYR A 204 -9.50 -29.11 -5.18
C TYR A 204 -10.34 -28.41 -6.25
N ILE A 205 -9.71 -27.76 -7.24
CA ILE A 205 -10.41 -27.05 -8.32
C ILE A 205 -11.31 -28.01 -9.10
N ALA A 206 -10.80 -29.17 -9.51
CA ALA A 206 -11.58 -30.17 -10.23
C ALA A 206 -12.82 -30.62 -9.44
N LYS A 207 -12.66 -30.90 -8.15
CA LYS A 207 -13.73 -31.39 -7.28
C LYS A 207 -14.78 -30.33 -6.93
N SER A 208 -14.33 -29.11 -6.61
CA SER A 208 -15.21 -28.09 -5.99
C SER A 208 -15.69 -27.04 -7.00
N MET A 209 -14.97 -26.82 -8.11
CA MET A 209 -15.27 -25.76 -9.07
C MET A 209 -15.77 -26.32 -10.41
N GLY A 210 -15.35 -27.53 -10.80
CA GLY A 210 -15.67 -28.17 -12.07
C GLY A 210 -14.49 -28.17 -13.03
N ALA A 211 -14.54 -29.05 -14.04
CA ALA A 211 -13.47 -29.30 -15.00
C ALA A 211 -13.13 -28.05 -15.84
N ASP A 212 -14.11 -27.22 -16.19
CA ASP A 212 -13.92 -26.02 -17.01
C ASP A 212 -13.01 -24.98 -16.32
N TYR A 213 -12.96 -24.99 -14.98
CA TYR A 213 -12.10 -24.10 -14.21
C TYR A 213 -10.68 -24.60 -14.02
N LEU A 214 -10.38 -25.82 -14.47
CA LEU A 214 -9.06 -26.42 -14.37
C LEU A 214 -8.33 -26.32 -15.72
N PRO A 215 -7.21 -25.58 -15.81
CA PRO A 215 -6.41 -25.54 -17.04
C PRO A 215 -5.72 -26.89 -17.27
N ASP A 216 -5.42 -27.23 -18.55
CA ASP A 216 -4.77 -28.50 -18.91
C ASP A 216 -3.44 -28.70 -18.18
N LYS A 217 -2.66 -27.62 -18.06
CA LYS A 217 -1.35 -27.62 -17.38
C LYS A 217 -1.38 -26.70 -16.16
N PRO A 218 -0.59 -27.02 -15.12
CA PRO A 218 -0.42 -26.11 -13.99
C PRO A 218 0.08 -24.74 -14.43
N ASN A 219 -0.43 -23.67 -13.82
CA ASN A 219 0.12 -22.34 -14.01
C ASN A 219 1.43 -22.21 -13.25
N VAL A 220 2.53 -21.98 -13.95
CA VAL A 220 3.86 -21.81 -13.38
C VAL A 220 4.24 -20.34 -13.43
N TYR A 221 4.74 -19.81 -12.32
CA TYR A 221 5.16 -18.43 -12.18
C TYR A 221 6.63 -18.35 -11.84
N SER A 222 7.36 -17.54 -12.61
CA SER A 222 8.76 -17.24 -12.34
C SER A 222 8.90 -15.79 -11.91
N PRO A 223 9.66 -15.50 -10.87
CA PRO A 223 9.94 -14.12 -10.48
C PRO A 223 10.77 -13.43 -11.57
N LYS A 224 10.53 -12.13 -11.77
CA LYS A 224 11.41 -11.29 -12.58
C LYS A 224 12.67 -11.00 -11.78
N GLY A 225 13.78 -11.64 -12.09
CA GLY A 225 15.06 -11.50 -11.38
C GLY A 225 15.47 -12.76 -10.62
N LYS A 226 16.58 -12.67 -9.87
CA LYS A 226 17.08 -13.76 -9.03
C LYS A 226 16.30 -13.77 -7.71
N ALA A 227 15.21 -14.53 -7.63
CA ALA A 227 14.57 -14.84 -6.35
C ALA A 227 15.37 -15.90 -5.61
N GLN A 228 15.31 -15.90 -4.27
CA GLN A 228 15.80 -17.00 -3.46
C GLN A 228 14.97 -18.25 -3.78
N ASP A 229 15.57 -19.19 -4.50
CA ASP A 229 14.91 -20.41 -4.96
C ASP A 229 14.50 -21.38 -3.82
N ALA A 230 14.98 -21.13 -2.61
CA ALA A 230 14.76 -22.01 -1.46
C ALA A 230 13.31 -21.95 -0.90
N HIS A 231 12.60 -20.85 -1.11
CA HIS A 231 11.27 -20.66 -0.53
C HIS A 231 10.15 -20.84 -1.55
N GLU A 232 8.97 -21.17 -1.05
CA GLU A 232 7.71 -21.11 -1.81
C GLU A 232 7.04 -19.74 -1.71
N ALA A 233 6.04 -19.51 -2.57
CA ALA A 233 5.09 -18.41 -2.43
C ALA A 233 4.27 -18.56 -1.15
N ILE A 234 3.69 -17.45 -0.67
CA ILE A 234 2.74 -17.47 0.44
C ILE A 234 1.41 -18.02 -0.07
N ARG A 235 1.01 -19.17 0.44
CA ARG A 235 -0.21 -19.90 0.08
C ARG A 235 -0.83 -20.61 1.28
N ALA A 236 -2.06 -21.03 1.17
CA ALA A 236 -2.63 -21.99 2.10
C ALA A 236 -1.88 -23.33 2.04
N THR A 237 -1.63 -23.94 3.20
CA THR A 237 -0.96 -25.25 3.30
C THR A 237 -1.83 -26.37 2.76
N ASP A 238 -3.14 -26.32 3.01
CA ASP A 238 -4.13 -27.28 2.53
C ASP A 238 -5.29 -26.54 1.82
N PRO A 239 -5.48 -26.71 0.50
CA PRO A 239 -6.57 -26.07 -0.24
C PRO A 239 -7.97 -26.55 0.19
N PHE A 240 -8.08 -27.73 0.83
CA PHE A 240 -9.35 -28.28 1.32
C PHE A 240 -9.78 -27.68 2.67
N LEU A 241 -8.91 -26.93 3.35
CA LEU A 241 -9.28 -26.11 4.50
C LEU A 241 -9.86 -24.78 4.01
N GLU A 242 -11.07 -24.83 3.51
CA GLU A 242 -11.78 -23.63 3.05
C GLU A 242 -11.93 -22.60 4.18
N PRO A 243 -11.79 -21.29 3.90
CA PRO A 243 -11.87 -20.25 4.94
C PRO A 243 -13.13 -20.36 5.79
N ASN A 244 -14.29 -20.61 5.18
CA ASN A 244 -15.56 -20.70 5.90
C ASN A 244 -15.66 -21.93 6.81
N SER A 245 -15.03 -23.05 6.46
CA SER A 245 -15.04 -24.28 7.26
C SER A 245 -14.29 -24.14 8.60
N ILE A 246 -13.29 -23.24 8.65
CA ILE A 246 -12.48 -23.00 9.85
C ILE A 246 -12.71 -21.63 10.50
N LYS A 247 -13.70 -20.88 10.02
CA LYS A 247 -14.00 -19.51 10.49
C LYS A 247 -14.21 -19.42 12.00
N ALA A 248 -14.86 -20.39 12.60
CA ALA A 248 -15.12 -20.44 14.04
C ALA A 248 -13.84 -20.53 14.89
N HIS A 249 -12.74 -21.03 14.31
CA HIS A 249 -11.44 -21.22 14.98
C HIS A 249 -10.45 -20.07 14.74
N LEU A 250 -10.85 -19.10 13.91
CA LEU A 250 -10.02 -17.94 13.56
C LEU A 250 -10.56 -16.66 14.19
N ARG A 251 -9.65 -15.81 14.67
CA ARG A 251 -10.02 -14.43 14.98
C ARG A 251 -10.47 -13.72 13.71
N PRO A 252 -11.38 -12.75 13.76
CA PRO A 252 -11.89 -12.06 12.57
C PRO A 252 -10.80 -11.51 11.64
N GLU A 253 -9.70 -11.02 12.21
CA GLU A 253 -8.57 -10.52 11.42
C GLU A 253 -7.75 -11.64 10.76
N GLN A 254 -7.62 -12.81 11.42
CA GLN A 254 -6.96 -13.99 10.87
C GLN A 254 -7.80 -14.59 9.74
N PHE A 255 -9.11 -14.70 9.94
CA PHE A 255 -10.04 -15.18 8.93
C PHE A 255 -9.93 -14.38 7.64
N ARG A 256 -10.02 -13.04 7.71
CA ARG A 256 -9.94 -12.18 6.52
C ARG A 256 -8.61 -12.30 5.79
N LEU A 257 -7.50 -12.41 6.52
CA LEU A 257 -6.19 -12.56 5.89
C LEU A 257 -5.99 -13.95 5.30
N TYR A 258 -6.46 -15.00 5.98
CA TYR A 258 -6.42 -16.37 5.49
C TYR A 258 -7.27 -16.50 4.22
N GLU A 259 -8.49 -15.97 4.21
CA GLU A 259 -9.38 -15.93 3.06
C GLU A 259 -8.73 -15.24 1.86
N LEU A 260 -8.06 -14.12 2.08
CA LEU A 260 -7.33 -13.40 1.04
C LEU A 260 -6.20 -14.26 0.43
N ILE A 261 -5.43 -14.96 1.28
CA ILE A 261 -4.31 -15.82 0.86
C ILE A 261 -4.83 -17.06 0.15
N TRP A 262 -5.84 -17.70 0.71
CA TRP A 262 -6.46 -18.90 0.14
C TRP A 262 -7.07 -18.62 -1.24
N ASN A 263 -7.89 -17.57 -1.33
CA ASN A 263 -8.51 -17.15 -2.60
C ASN A 263 -7.46 -16.88 -3.69
N ARG A 264 -6.36 -16.20 -3.33
CA ARG A 264 -5.28 -15.90 -4.27
C ARG A 264 -4.56 -17.16 -4.72
N PHE A 265 -4.31 -18.10 -3.81
CA PHE A 265 -3.67 -19.38 -4.12
C PHE A 265 -4.53 -20.19 -5.10
N ILE A 266 -5.82 -20.40 -4.79
CA ILE A 266 -6.73 -21.14 -5.67
C ILE A 266 -6.85 -20.45 -7.02
N ALA A 267 -7.13 -19.14 -7.03
CA ALA A 267 -7.24 -18.36 -8.26
C ALA A 267 -6.00 -18.50 -9.16
N SER A 268 -4.80 -18.56 -8.55
CA SER A 268 -3.55 -18.69 -9.29
C SER A 268 -3.47 -19.97 -10.14
N GLN A 269 -4.16 -21.04 -9.73
CA GLN A 269 -4.14 -22.33 -10.41
C GLN A 269 -5.41 -22.61 -11.25
N MET A 270 -6.32 -21.64 -11.35
CA MET A 270 -7.54 -21.74 -12.16
C MET A 270 -7.30 -21.36 -13.63
N ALA A 271 -8.25 -21.74 -14.48
CA ALA A 271 -8.29 -21.37 -15.88
C ALA A 271 -8.36 -19.85 -16.10
N PRO A 272 -7.80 -19.32 -17.19
CA PRO A 272 -7.92 -17.91 -17.57
C PRO A 272 -9.38 -17.47 -17.67
N ALA A 273 -9.67 -16.23 -17.29
CA ALA A 273 -10.94 -15.62 -17.61
C ALA A 273 -10.99 -15.23 -19.09
N ARG A 274 -12.13 -15.46 -19.75
CA ARG A 274 -12.37 -15.01 -21.13
C ARG A 274 -13.28 -13.81 -21.11
N VAL A 275 -12.88 -12.75 -21.80
CA VAL A 275 -13.64 -11.51 -21.92
C VAL A 275 -13.75 -11.08 -23.37
N ALA A 276 -14.92 -10.62 -23.77
CA ALA A 276 -15.13 -9.94 -25.03
C ALA A 276 -14.93 -8.43 -24.82
N ARG A 277 -14.02 -7.83 -25.57
CA ARG A 277 -13.85 -6.39 -25.64
C ARG A 277 -14.49 -5.87 -26.91
N THR A 278 -15.59 -5.17 -26.78
CA THR A 278 -16.27 -4.49 -27.87
C THR A 278 -15.77 -3.05 -27.97
N THR A 279 -15.51 -2.60 -29.19
CA THR A 279 -15.11 -1.23 -29.47
C THR A 279 -15.90 -0.72 -30.67
N ILE A 280 -16.60 0.38 -30.50
CA ILE A 280 -17.20 1.15 -31.58
C ILE A 280 -16.40 2.43 -31.78
N GLU A 281 -16.04 2.72 -33.03
CA GLU A 281 -15.47 3.98 -33.45
C GLU A 281 -16.42 4.65 -34.44
N ALA A 282 -16.70 5.93 -34.22
CA ALA A 282 -17.50 6.76 -35.09
C ALA A 282 -16.79 8.07 -35.40
N ALA A 283 -17.23 8.77 -36.41
CA ALA A 283 -16.73 10.10 -36.75
C ALA A 283 -17.86 11.05 -37.15
N SER A 284 -17.67 12.32 -36.83
CA SER A 284 -18.52 13.42 -37.29
C SER A 284 -17.63 14.58 -37.72
N GLY A 285 -17.68 14.95 -39.00
CA GLY A 285 -16.71 15.86 -39.59
C GLY A 285 -15.30 15.33 -39.46
N ASP A 286 -14.40 16.12 -38.90
CA ASP A 286 -12.99 15.78 -38.62
C ASP A 286 -12.76 15.17 -37.23
N TYR A 287 -13.79 15.00 -36.40
CA TYR A 287 -13.70 14.45 -35.06
C TYR A 287 -14.02 12.96 -35.04
N GLY A 288 -13.09 12.19 -34.48
CA GLY A 288 -13.24 10.76 -34.22
C GLY A 288 -13.60 10.52 -32.76
N MET A 289 -14.59 9.68 -32.53
CA MET A 289 -15.08 9.31 -31.21
C MET A 289 -15.12 7.80 -31.03
N LYS A 290 -15.08 7.36 -29.78
CA LYS A 290 -14.93 5.95 -29.42
C LYS A 290 -15.68 5.61 -28.14
N GLN A 291 -16.25 4.42 -28.09
CA GLN A 291 -16.71 3.75 -26.89
C GLN A 291 -16.10 2.35 -26.83
N ALA A 292 -15.72 1.92 -25.62
CA ALA A 292 -15.25 0.56 -25.39
C ALA A 292 -16.00 -0.05 -24.21
N GLY A 293 -16.41 -1.30 -24.39
CA GLY A 293 -17.07 -2.12 -23.37
C GLY A 293 -16.33 -3.44 -23.17
N ILE A 294 -16.56 -4.09 -22.07
CA ILE A 294 -16.03 -5.43 -21.75
C ILE A 294 -17.17 -6.24 -21.16
N VAL A 295 -17.35 -7.46 -21.68
CA VAL A 295 -18.30 -8.46 -21.15
C VAL A 295 -17.51 -9.70 -20.76
N VAL A 296 -17.79 -10.25 -19.58
CA VAL A 296 -17.16 -11.50 -19.11
C VAL A 296 -17.89 -12.68 -19.73
N LEU A 297 -17.24 -13.39 -20.65
CA LEU A 297 -17.78 -14.60 -21.30
C LEU A 297 -17.62 -15.83 -20.41
N PHE A 298 -16.48 -15.94 -19.74
CA PHE A 298 -16.18 -17.01 -18.79
C PHE A 298 -15.34 -16.42 -17.65
N PRO A 299 -15.81 -16.53 -16.40
CA PRO A 299 -15.12 -15.88 -15.27
C PRO A 299 -13.75 -16.50 -14.96
N GLY A 300 -13.53 -17.80 -15.23
CA GLY A 300 -12.29 -18.48 -14.89
C GLY A 300 -11.88 -18.24 -13.43
N TRP A 301 -10.64 -17.82 -13.18
CA TRP A 301 -10.16 -17.45 -11.84
C TRP A 301 -10.96 -16.31 -11.19
N GLY A 302 -11.73 -15.56 -11.97
CA GLY A 302 -12.63 -14.51 -11.47
C GLY A 302 -13.74 -15.02 -10.54
N LYS A 303 -14.01 -16.33 -10.52
CA LYS A 303 -14.97 -16.95 -9.61
C LYS A 303 -14.57 -16.81 -8.13
N VAL A 304 -13.27 -16.79 -7.84
CA VAL A 304 -12.75 -16.68 -6.45
C VAL A 304 -11.98 -15.38 -6.18
N TRP A 305 -11.51 -14.71 -7.23
CA TRP A 305 -10.77 -13.46 -7.11
C TRP A 305 -11.32 -12.41 -8.07
N PRO A 306 -11.77 -11.23 -7.61
CA PRO A 306 -12.42 -10.25 -8.46
C PRO A 306 -11.57 -9.85 -9.67
N LEU A 307 -12.14 -9.93 -10.86
CA LEU A 307 -11.49 -9.55 -12.13
C LEU A 307 -11.22 -8.05 -12.23
N GLY A 308 -11.90 -7.23 -11.42
CA GLY A 308 -11.76 -5.77 -11.44
C GLY A 308 -12.31 -5.13 -12.71
N VAL A 309 -13.23 -5.78 -13.40
CA VAL A 309 -13.97 -5.25 -14.55
C VAL A 309 -15.43 -5.14 -14.22
N LYS A 310 -16.06 -4.11 -14.78
CA LYS A 310 -17.51 -3.94 -14.78
C LYS A 310 -18.00 -4.32 -16.17
N ASP A 311 -19.02 -5.17 -16.24
CA ASP A 311 -19.63 -5.52 -17.51
C ASP A 311 -20.28 -4.29 -18.13
N VAL A 312 -19.87 -3.98 -19.34
CA VAL A 312 -20.42 -2.91 -20.19
C VAL A 312 -20.64 -3.51 -21.56
N GLU A 313 -21.88 -3.78 -21.87
CA GLU A 313 -22.31 -4.24 -23.20
C GLU A 313 -22.50 -3.04 -24.12
N ILE A 314 -22.04 -3.15 -25.36
CA ILE A 314 -22.25 -2.16 -26.42
C ILE A 314 -23.11 -2.80 -27.48
N PRO A 315 -24.27 -2.24 -27.83
CA PRO A 315 -25.13 -2.75 -28.89
C PRO A 315 -24.37 -2.87 -30.22
N GLU A 316 -24.72 -3.87 -31.02
CA GLU A 316 -24.12 -4.08 -32.33
C GLU A 316 -24.39 -2.91 -33.27
N ALA A 317 -23.39 -2.48 -34.03
CA ALA A 317 -23.46 -1.44 -35.03
C ALA A 317 -22.78 -1.86 -36.31
N LYS A 318 -23.24 -1.36 -37.46
CA LYS A 318 -22.65 -1.64 -38.76
C LYS A 318 -21.76 -0.48 -39.21
N ALA A 319 -20.62 -0.81 -39.81
CA ALA A 319 -19.77 0.21 -40.43
C ALA A 319 -20.57 0.93 -41.54
N GLY A 320 -20.50 2.27 -41.57
CA GLY A 320 -21.29 3.12 -42.46
C GLY A 320 -22.67 3.48 -41.91
N GLU A 321 -23.13 2.91 -40.82
CA GLU A 321 -24.41 3.27 -40.17
C GLU A 321 -24.34 4.71 -39.64
N THR A 322 -25.41 5.49 -39.91
CA THR A 322 -25.55 6.82 -39.37
C THR A 322 -26.25 6.77 -38.02
N LEU A 323 -25.73 7.49 -37.05
CA LEU A 323 -26.31 7.63 -35.73
C LEU A 323 -26.90 9.05 -35.57
N ASP A 324 -28.06 9.11 -34.97
CA ASP A 324 -28.69 10.38 -34.58
C ASP A 324 -28.03 10.92 -33.33
N LEU A 325 -27.66 12.18 -33.31
CA LEU A 325 -27.13 12.84 -32.14
C LEU A 325 -28.26 13.05 -31.12
N LEU A 326 -28.08 12.52 -29.91
CA LEU A 326 -29.00 12.67 -28.79
C LEU A 326 -28.57 13.80 -27.87
N ASP A 327 -27.31 13.75 -27.39
CA ASP A 327 -26.76 14.78 -26.51
C ASP A 327 -25.23 14.92 -26.68
N ILE A 328 -24.67 16.08 -26.31
CA ILE A 328 -23.24 16.32 -26.19
C ILE A 328 -22.96 16.96 -24.84
N LYS A 329 -22.16 16.31 -24.02
CA LYS A 329 -21.72 16.81 -22.73
C LYS A 329 -20.27 17.23 -22.79
N ARG A 330 -19.98 18.47 -22.44
CA ARG A 330 -18.62 19.00 -22.27
C ARG A 330 -18.31 19.14 -20.80
N GLU A 331 -17.21 18.56 -20.35
CA GLU A 331 -16.78 18.62 -18.96
C GLU A 331 -15.37 19.20 -18.84
N LYS A 332 -15.26 20.32 -18.13
CA LYS A 332 -13.99 20.95 -17.80
C LYS A 332 -13.26 20.13 -16.70
N LYS A 333 -12.02 19.82 -16.93
CA LYS A 333 -11.15 19.11 -15.98
C LYS A 333 -9.80 19.79 -15.85
N PHE A 334 -9.09 19.44 -14.78
CA PHE A 334 -7.71 19.82 -14.58
C PHE A 334 -6.86 18.57 -14.34
N THR A 335 -5.64 18.57 -14.88
CA THR A 335 -4.68 17.53 -14.55
C THR A 335 -4.43 17.54 -13.03
N GLN A 336 -4.22 16.36 -12.46
CA GLN A 336 -4.01 16.18 -11.03
C GLN A 336 -2.53 15.91 -10.75
N PRO A 337 -1.99 16.38 -9.62
CA PRO A 337 -0.63 16.04 -9.23
C PRO A 337 -0.52 14.51 -9.01
N PRO A 338 0.71 13.97 -9.03
CA PRO A 338 0.91 12.57 -8.71
C PRO A 338 0.40 12.26 -7.31
N ALA A 339 -0.25 11.11 -7.14
CA ALA A 339 -0.82 10.73 -5.85
C ALA A 339 0.28 10.48 -4.80
N ARG A 340 0.04 10.93 -3.57
CA ARG A 340 0.86 10.57 -2.41
C ARG A 340 0.84 9.06 -2.20
N TYR A 341 1.95 8.54 -1.69
CA TYR A 341 2.04 7.12 -1.38
C TYR A 341 1.19 6.74 -0.15
N THR A 342 0.55 5.60 -0.23
CA THR A 342 0.07 4.84 0.95
C THR A 342 1.20 3.94 1.46
N ASP A 343 1.02 3.30 2.62
CA ASP A 343 1.96 2.27 3.10
C ASP A 343 2.22 1.20 2.01
N ALA A 344 1.16 0.74 1.34
CA ALA A 344 1.24 -0.22 0.25
C ALA A 344 1.97 0.32 -0.98
N GLY A 345 1.71 1.58 -1.33
CA GLY A 345 2.38 2.27 -2.44
C GLY A 345 3.88 2.43 -2.19
N LEU A 346 4.27 2.77 -0.97
CA LEU A 346 5.68 2.85 -0.59
C LEU A 346 6.37 1.49 -0.65
N VAL A 347 5.74 0.42 -0.12
CA VAL A 347 6.27 -0.95 -0.22
C VAL A 347 6.47 -1.35 -1.69
N LYS A 348 5.52 -1.03 -2.57
CA LYS A 348 5.62 -1.31 -4.01
C LYS A 348 6.84 -0.62 -4.63
N VAL A 349 7.01 0.68 -4.39
CA VAL A 349 8.14 1.45 -4.96
C VAL A 349 9.48 0.98 -4.40
N LEU A 350 9.56 0.68 -3.11
CA LEU A 350 10.78 0.12 -2.51
C LEU A 350 11.17 -1.19 -3.20
N GLU A 351 10.21 -2.09 -3.42
CA GLU A 351 10.45 -3.35 -4.13
C GLU A 351 10.87 -3.13 -5.59
N GLU A 352 10.16 -2.28 -6.34
CA GLU A 352 10.47 -1.96 -7.75
C GLU A 352 11.88 -1.38 -7.91
N LYS A 353 12.34 -0.61 -6.92
CA LYS A 353 13.68 -0.03 -6.88
C LYS A 353 14.74 -0.96 -6.25
N GLY A 354 14.37 -2.18 -5.81
CA GLY A 354 15.29 -3.12 -5.16
C GLY A 354 15.77 -2.70 -3.78
N ILE A 355 15.04 -1.82 -3.09
CA ILE A 355 15.39 -1.23 -1.79
C ILE A 355 14.69 -2.00 -0.67
N GLY A 356 15.45 -2.58 0.24
CA GLY A 356 14.92 -3.46 1.30
C GLY A 356 14.64 -4.87 0.78
N ARG A 357 14.11 -5.71 1.68
CA ARG A 357 13.81 -7.13 1.43
C ARG A 357 12.49 -7.49 2.12
N PRO A 358 11.88 -8.65 1.83
CA PRO A 358 10.63 -9.10 2.45
C PRO A 358 10.58 -8.97 3.97
N SER A 359 11.71 -9.14 4.64
CA SER A 359 11.83 -9.00 6.09
C SER A 359 11.82 -7.55 6.59
N THR A 360 12.11 -6.56 5.75
CA THR A 360 12.35 -5.16 6.16
C THR A 360 11.27 -4.17 5.73
N TYR A 361 10.45 -4.44 4.70
CA TYR A 361 9.46 -3.48 4.20
C TYR A 361 8.56 -2.91 5.29
N ALA A 362 7.96 -3.78 6.11
CA ALA A 362 7.04 -3.33 7.16
C ALA A 362 7.74 -2.47 8.23
N SER A 363 8.99 -2.81 8.60
CA SER A 363 9.76 -2.06 9.60
C SER A 363 10.24 -0.71 9.06
N ILE A 364 10.57 -0.60 7.77
CA ILE A 364 10.96 0.67 7.14
C ILE A 364 9.80 1.66 7.24
N VAL A 365 8.61 1.28 6.78
CA VAL A 365 7.42 2.14 6.79
C VAL A 365 7.06 2.57 8.22
N GLU A 366 7.13 1.65 9.18
CA GLU A 366 6.83 1.95 10.58
C GLU A 366 7.86 2.88 11.21
N THR A 367 9.15 2.63 10.98
CA THR A 367 10.23 3.44 11.55
C THR A 367 10.09 4.91 11.15
N LEU A 368 9.69 5.22 9.93
CA LEU A 368 9.45 6.59 9.48
C LEU A 368 8.38 7.31 10.33
N SER A 369 7.30 6.60 10.65
CA SER A 369 6.23 7.14 11.49
C SER A 369 6.61 7.21 12.96
N ASP A 370 7.26 6.17 13.51
CA ASP A 370 7.72 6.12 14.90
C ASP A 370 8.75 7.22 15.20
N ARG A 371 9.54 7.61 14.20
CA ARG A 371 10.51 8.70 14.30
C ARG A 371 9.88 10.08 14.07
N GLY A 372 8.61 10.13 13.67
CA GLY A 372 7.90 11.38 13.38
C GLY A 372 8.41 12.07 12.12
N TYR A 373 9.02 11.34 11.20
CA TYR A 373 9.45 11.86 9.90
C TYR A 373 8.31 11.88 8.89
N VAL A 374 7.32 11.02 9.12
CA VAL A 374 6.16 10.85 8.26
C VAL A 374 4.92 10.71 9.11
N ASP A 375 3.89 11.47 8.79
CA ASP A 375 2.54 11.33 9.32
C ASP A 375 1.64 10.58 8.33
N ARG A 376 0.52 10.08 8.83
CA ARG A 376 -0.55 9.50 7.99
C ARG A 376 -1.77 10.39 8.05
N ASN A 377 -2.28 10.77 6.90
CA ASN A 377 -3.58 11.41 6.81
C ASN A 377 -4.66 10.45 7.37
N GLU A 378 -5.54 10.96 8.22
CA GLU A 378 -6.59 10.14 8.84
C GLU A 378 -7.66 9.69 7.84
N GLU A 379 -7.94 10.49 6.81
CA GLU A 379 -8.99 10.23 5.82
C GLU A 379 -8.59 9.16 4.80
N ASP A 380 -7.48 9.37 4.10
CA ASP A 380 -7.07 8.56 2.95
C ASP A 380 -5.83 7.67 3.22
N LYS A 381 -5.31 7.69 4.46
CA LYS A 381 -4.15 6.91 4.92
C LYS A 381 -2.86 7.14 4.12
N LYS A 382 -2.76 8.26 3.43
CA LYS A 382 -1.56 8.65 2.68
C LYS A 382 -0.45 9.14 3.61
N LEU A 383 0.78 8.88 3.19
CA LEU A 383 2.00 9.25 3.89
C LEU A 383 2.40 10.68 3.53
N LEU A 384 2.62 11.52 4.54
CA LEU A 384 3.07 12.90 4.38
C LEU A 384 4.37 13.10 5.16
N PRO A 385 5.47 13.54 4.53
CA PRO A 385 6.66 13.97 5.24
C PRO A 385 6.35 15.14 6.16
N THR A 386 6.77 15.03 7.42
CA THR A 386 6.65 16.13 8.37
C THR A 386 7.72 17.21 8.09
N LYS A 387 7.57 18.40 8.69
CA LYS A 387 8.64 19.41 8.65
C LYS A 387 9.97 18.84 9.14
N LEU A 388 9.95 18.03 10.20
CA LEU A 388 11.12 17.35 10.73
C LEU A 388 11.72 16.37 9.71
N GLY A 389 10.87 15.56 9.05
CA GLY A 389 11.29 14.65 8.00
C GLY A 389 11.94 15.36 6.82
N ARG A 390 11.34 16.46 6.34
CA ARG A 390 11.91 17.29 5.26
C ARG A 390 13.28 17.86 5.66
N VAL A 391 13.45 18.40 6.88
CA VAL A 391 14.75 18.94 7.37
C VAL A 391 15.82 17.84 7.42
N VAL A 392 15.48 16.66 7.97
CA VAL A 392 16.40 15.52 8.02
C VAL A 392 16.77 15.06 6.61
N ASN A 393 15.79 14.96 5.71
CA ASN A 393 16.04 14.61 4.31
C ASN A 393 16.96 15.62 3.63
N THR A 394 16.68 16.92 3.73
CA THR A 394 17.50 17.99 3.13
C THR A 394 18.94 17.94 3.63
N PHE A 395 19.16 17.73 4.92
CA PHE A 395 20.49 17.55 5.49
C PHE A 395 21.20 16.33 4.89
N LEU A 396 20.53 15.19 4.83
CA LEU A 396 21.11 13.96 4.31
C LEU A 396 21.38 14.05 2.79
N VAL A 397 20.49 14.65 2.01
CA VAL A 397 20.68 14.88 0.56
C VAL A 397 21.91 15.77 0.31
N ARG A 398 22.06 16.83 1.11
CA ARG A 398 23.17 17.78 0.95
C ARG A 398 24.52 17.16 1.30
N TYR A 399 24.63 16.43 2.40
CA TYR A 399 25.89 15.99 2.95
C TYR A 399 26.24 14.52 2.67
N PHE A 400 25.26 13.67 2.38
CA PHE A 400 25.42 12.23 2.13
C PHE A 400 24.66 11.78 0.87
N PRO A 401 24.80 12.50 -0.28
CA PRO A 401 23.98 12.24 -1.47
C PRO A 401 24.11 10.80 -1.99
N ARG A 402 25.29 10.21 -1.91
CA ARG A 402 25.55 8.83 -2.34
C ARG A 402 24.86 7.81 -1.42
N LEU A 403 24.96 8.00 -0.11
CA LEU A 403 24.40 7.05 0.89
C LEU A 403 22.88 6.91 0.77
N ILE A 404 22.20 8.00 0.43
CA ILE A 404 20.74 8.03 0.28
C ILE A 404 20.27 7.97 -1.18
N ASN A 405 21.20 7.62 -2.10
CA ASN A 405 20.85 7.35 -3.49
C ASN A 405 20.17 5.99 -3.62
N THR A 406 19.12 5.93 -4.45
CA THR A 406 18.30 4.73 -4.66
C THR A 406 19.09 3.61 -5.32
N GLU A 407 19.88 3.94 -6.36
CA GLU A 407 20.69 3.01 -7.14
C GLU A 407 21.83 2.44 -6.29
N PHE A 408 22.49 3.28 -5.50
CA PHE A 408 23.54 2.85 -4.57
C PHE A 408 22.99 1.89 -3.53
N THR A 409 21.82 2.21 -2.94
CA THR A 409 21.19 1.35 -1.94
C THR A 409 20.75 0.01 -2.54
N ALA A 410 20.18 0.02 -3.74
CA ALA A 410 19.83 -1.21 -4.46
C ALA A 410 21.07 -2.05 -4.81
N GLY A 411 22.15 -1.41 -5.25
CA GLY A 411 23.45 -2.06 -5.51
C GLY A 411 24.00 -2.73 -4.25
N MET A 412 23.94 -2.07 -3.11
CA MET A 412 24.35 -2.63 -1.82
C MET A 412 23.52 -3.84 -1.41
N GLU A 413 22.20 -3.82 -1.64
CA GLU A 413 21.33 -4.98 -1.40
C GLU A 413 21.71 -6.17 -2.31
N LEU A 414 22.08 -5.91 -3.57
CA LEU A 414 22.58 -6.95 -4.48
C LEU A 414 23.93 -7.50 -4.06
N SER A 415 24.84 -6.66 -3.52
CA SER A 415 26.11 -7.13 -2.97
C SER A 415 25.89 -8.05 -1.77
N LEU A 416 24.92 -7.72 -0.90
CA LEU A 416 24.53 -8.57 0.23
C LEU A 416 23.91 -9.90 -0.21
N ASP A 417 23.11 -9.91 -1.28
CA ASP A 417 22.59 -11.16 -1.88
C ASP A 417 23.72 -11.99 -2.51
N SER A 418 24.77 -11.33 -3.02
CA SER A 418 25.97 -12.03 -3.52
C SER A 418 26.76 -12.69 -2.41
N VAL A 419 26.84 -12.09 -1.21
CA VAL A 419 27.39 -12.74 -0.01
C VAL A 419 26.54 -13.96 0.36
N GLU A 420 25.22 -13.82 0.39
CA GLU A 420 24.28 -14.90 0.71
C GLU A 420 24.42 -16.12 -0.22
N SER A 421 24.78 -15.87 -1.48
CA SER A 421 25.01 -16.91 -2.49
C SER A 421 26.47 -17.40 -2.56
N GLY A 422 27.33 -17.01 -1.60
CA GLY A 422 28.75 -17.41 -1.53
C GLY A 422 29.62 -16.82 -2.65
N LYS A 423 29.15 -15.78 -3.35
CA LYS A 423 29.86 -15.15 -4.49
C LYS A 423 30.72 -13.96 -4.09
N ALA A 424 30.53 -13.41 -2.90
CA ALA A 424 31.25 -12.26 -2.39
C ALA A 424 31.65 -12.45 -0.93
N ASN A 425 32.81 -11.90 -0.55
CA ASN A 425 33.26 -11.90 0.84
C ASN A 425 32.60 -10.73 1.60
N TRP A 426 31.96 -11.03 2.73
CA TRP A 426 31.26 -10.02 3.51
C TRP A 426 32.16 -8.95 4.12
N VAL A 427 33.40 -9.31 4.49
CA VAL A 427 34.39 -8.36 5.07
C VAL A 427 34.81 -7.34 4.01
N GLU A 428 34.99 -7.78 2.76
CA GLU A 428 35.33 -6.90 1.65
C GLU A 428 34.19 -5.93 1.35
N VAL A 429 32.95 -6.42 1.25
CA VAL A 429 31.76 -5.59 1.01
C VAL A 429 31.60 -4.52 2.08
N VAL A 430 31.76 -4.87 3.35
CA VAL A 430 31.68 -3.92 4.47
C VAL A 430 32.88 -2.97 4.48
N GLY A 431 34.08 -3.48 4.18
CA GLY A 431 35.32 -2.70 4.14
C GLY A 431 35.33 -1.63 3.05
N GLU A 432 34.86 -1.97 1.83
CA GLU A 432 34.71 -1.02 0.72
C GLU A 432 33.74 0.10 1.08
N PHE A 433 32.56 -0.28 1.61
CA PHE A 433 31.60 0.71 2.08
C PHE A 433 32.21 1.65 3.13
N TRP A 434 32.94 1.12 4.10
CA TRP A 434 33.53 1.93 5.17
C TRP A 434 34.62 2.88 4.67
N LYS A 435 35.48 2.46 3.74
CA LYS A 435 36.50 3.31 3.12
C LYS A 435 35.92 4.55 2.47
N GLU A 436 34.74 4.43 1.87
CA GLU A 436 34.05 5.56 1.23
C GLU A 436 33.25 6.41 2.21
N PHE A 437 32.58 5.78 3.18
CA PHE A 437 31.66 6.45 4.10
C PHE A 437 32.41 7.26 5.18
N LYS A 438 33.50 6.73 5.75
CA LYS A 438 34.21 7.35 6.86
C LYS A 438 34.78 8.73 6.56
N PRO A 439 35.48 8.98 5.43
CA PRO A 439 35.98 10.31 5.09
C PRO A 439 34.87 11.35 4.95
N VAL A 440 33.75 10.97 4.33
CA VAL A 440 32.58 11.87 4.19
C VAL A 440 32.00 12.19 5.57
N LEU A 441 31.87 11.21 6.45
CA LEU A 441 31.38 11.39 7.81
C LEU A 441 32.25 12.40 8.59
N ASP A 442 33.58 12.23 8.55
CA ASP A 442 34.53 13.09 9.27
C ASP A 442 34.52 14.52 8.73
N HIS A 443 34.46 14.67 7.40
CA HIS A 443 34.33 15.96 6.76
C HIS A 443 33.06 16.67 7.20
N VAL A 444 31.89 15.99 7.16
CA VAL A 444 30.62 16.58 7.56
C VAL A 444 30.57 16.89 9.06
N ALA A 445 31.19 16.07 9.90
CA ALA A 445 31.28 16.33 11.32
C ALA A 445 31.99 17.65 11.65
N SER A 446 33.06 17.98 10.89
CA SER A 446 33.83 19.21 11.06
C SER A 446 33.22 20.42 10.33
N SER A 447 32.74 20.26 9.11
CA SER A 447 32.36 21.37 8.21
C SER A 447 30.88 21.74 8.19
N ALA A 448 29.96 20.80 8.52
CA ALA A 448 28.54 21.09 8.43
C ALA A 448 28.08 22.09 9.50
N GLU A 449 27.31 23.08 9.08
CA GLU A 449 26.70 24.05 9.97
C GLU A 449 25.53 23.42 10.75
N ARG A 450 25.29 23.96 11.94
CA ARG A 450 24.15 23.56 12.76
C ARG A 450 22.87 24.19 12.22
N VAL A 451 21.90 23.37 11.84
CA VAL A 451 20.58 23.81 11.42
C VAL A 451 19.64 23.86 12.63
N LEU A 452 19.13 25.03 12.96
CA LEU A 452 18.14 25.19 14.01
C LEU A 452 16.76 24.86 13.43
N ILE A 453 16.13 23.83 13.99
CA ILE A 453 14.76 23.49 13.65
C ILE A 453 13.85 24.39 14.45
N GLU A 454 13.18 25.34 13.77
CA GLU A 454 12.21 26.20 14.45
C GLU A 454 11.05 25.37 15.01
N PRO A 455 10.79 25.49 16.32
CA PRO A 455 9.68 24.78 16.93
C PRO A 455 8.34 25.32 16.40
N VAL A 456 7.38 24.43 16.22
CA VAL A 456 6.05 24.77 15.69
C VAL A 456 5.32 25.61 16.75
N LYS A 457 5.02 26.87 16.44
CA LYS A 457 4.16 27.74 17.26
C LYS A 457 2.72 27.25 17.17
N ILE A 458 2.02 27.19 18.31
CA ILE A 458 0.61 26.74 18.35
C ILE A 458 -0.40 27.89 18.31
N GLY A 459 0.08 29.14 18.24
CA GLY A 459 -0.77 30.35 18.23
C GLY A 459 -1.36 30.72 19.61
N GLU A 460 -0.91 30.07 20.67
CA GLU A 460 -1.30 30.36 22.04
C GLU A 460 -0.12 30.92 22.84
N ASP A 461 -0.40 31.83 23.80
CA ASP A 461 0.60 32.36 24.69
C ASP A 461 0.61 31.62 26.04
N CYS A 462 1.75 31.64 26.70
CA CYS A 462 1.95 30.97 27.98
C CYS A 462 1.15 31.67 29.09
N PRO A 463 0.30 30.95 29.85
CA PRO A 463 -0.48 31.55 30.93
C PRO A 463 0.37 32.03 32.10
N GLU A 464 1.63 31.57 32.21
CA GLU A 464 2.53 31.98 33.30
C GLU A 464 3.40 33.20 32.96
N CYS A 465 3.77 33.40 31.70
CA CYS A 465 4.73 34.45 31.32
C CYS A 465 4.41 35.19 30.03
N GLY A 466 3.29 34.92 29.36
CA GLY A 466 2.86 35.59 28.12
C GLY A 466 3.70 35.31 26.88
N LYS A 467 4.74 34.46 26.93
CA LYS A 467 5.55 34.13 25.78
C LYS A 467 4.88 33.03 24.92
N PRO A 468 5.11 32.99 23.61
CA PRO A 468 4.50 32.00 22.76
C PRO A 468 4.74 30.54 23.18
N LEU A 469 3.71 29.73 23.07
CA LEU A 469 3.79 28.29 23.27
C LEU A 469 4.18 27.58 21.98
N VAL A 470 5.02 26.56 22.12
CA VAL A 470 5.54 25.78 20.98
C VAL A 470 5.47 24.28 21.24
N ILE A 471 5.36 23.50 20.18
CA ILE A 471 5.48 22.04 20.27
C ILE A 471 6.97 21.67 20.37
N LYS A 472 7.34 20.95 21.43
CA LYS A 472 8.65 20.33 21.62
C LYS A 472 8.51 18.81 21.71
N ARG A 473 9.56 18.09 21.32
CA ARG A 473 9.62 16.62 21.43
C ARG A 473 10.53 16.21 22.59
N GLY A 474 9.96 15.46 23.54
CA GLY A 474 10.66 14.90 24.68
C GLY A 474 10.76 13.37 24.62
N ARG A 475 11.32 12.75 25.68
CA ARG A 475 11.47 11.29 25.80
C ARG A 475 10.14 10.53 25.67
N PHE A 476 9.04 11.15 26.06
CA PHE A 476 7.70 10.54 26.08
C PHE A 476 6.77 10.99 24.95
N GLY A 477 7.33 11.66 23.93
CA GLY A 477 6.58 12.19 22.79
C GLY A 477 6.56 13.72 22.73
N GLU A 478 5.66 14.25 21.92
CA GLU A 478 5.47 15.69 21.75
C GLU A 478 4.69 16.29 22.91
N PHE A 479 5.08 17.50 23.30
CA PHE A 479 4.41 18.28 24.33
C PHE A 479 4.49 19.77 24.00
N ILE A 480 3.56 20.54 24.52
CA ILE A 480 3.56 22.00 24.42
C ILE A 480 4.46 22.56 25.53
N ALA A 481 5.36 23.47 25.16
CA ALA A 481 6.27 24.12 26.09
C ALA A 481 6.35 25.61 25.82
N CYS A 482 6.61 26.40 26.88
CA CYS A 482 6.87 27.80 26.75
C CYS A 482 8.24 28.07 26.11
N THR A 483 8.30 29.08 25.22
CA THR A 483 9.57 29.57 24.64
C THR A 483 10.45 30.26 25.64
N GLY A 484 9.92 30.66 26.80
CA GLY A 484 10.63 31.32 27.90
C GLY A 484 11.53 30.41 28.73
N TYR A 485 11.64 29.13 28.43
CA TYR A 485 12.56 28.21 29.10
C TYR A 485 14.04 28.70 28.96
N PRO A 486 14.85 28.65 30.04
CA PRO A 486 14.63 28.02 31.35
C PRO A 486 13.90 28.88 32.38
N ALA A 487 13.68 30.16 32.14
CA ALA A 487 13.04 31.08 33.11
C ALA A 487 11.57 30.69 33.36
N CYS A 488 10.82 30.29 32.34
CA CYS A 488 9.49 29.72 32.47
C CYS A 488 9.51 28.23 32.10
N ARG A 489 9.02 27.40 33.03
CA ARG A 489 9.02 25.91 32.83
C ARG A 489 7.65 25.36 32.48
N TYR A 490 6.72 26.21 32.06
CA TYR A 490 5.37 25.78 31.70
C TYR A 490 5.41 24.73 30.60
N THR A 491 4.72 23.62 30.84
CA THR A 491 4.52 22.53 29.86
C THR A 491 3.11 21.98 29.93
N ARG A 492 2.55 21.63 28.76
CA ARG A 492 1.23 21.03 28.63
C ARG A 492 1.29 19.84 27.69
N ARG A 493 0.58 18.74 28.00
CA ARG A 493 0.49 17.59 27.10
C ARG A 493 -0.35 17.93 25.87
N ILE A 494 0.06 17.45 24.71
CA ILE A 494 -0.76 17.52 23.49
C ILE A 494 -1.86 16.47 23.62
N VAL A 495 -3.10 16.96 23.69
CA VAL A 495 -4.30 16.11 23.72
C VAL A 495 -4.89 16.06 22.32
N LYS A 496 -4.73 14.93 21.64
CA LYS A 496 -5.38 14.73 20.34
C LYS A 496 -6.88 14.53 20.56
N THR A 497 -7.66 15.55 20.23
CA THR A 497 -9.13 15.49 20.27
C THR A 497 -9.65 14.74 19.05
N THR A 498 -10.84 14.15 19.16
CA THR A 498 -11.50 13.47 18.04
C THR A 498 -12.28 14.41 17.14
N GLY A 499 -12.25 15.73 17.44
CA GLY A 499 -13.09 16.73 16.78
C GLY A 499 -14.56 16.70 17.22
N MET A 500 -14.93 15.79 18.12
CA MET A 500 -16.31 15.63 18.59
C MET A 500 -16.46 16.18 20.01
N LYS A 501 -17.53 16.90 20.26
CA LYS A 501 -17.90 17.35 21.60
C LYS A 501 -18.39 16.18 22.47
N CYS A 502 -18.17 16.28 23.75
CA CYS A 502 -18.62 15.29 24.72
C CYS A 502 -20.16 15.21 24.72
N PRO A 503 -20.79 14.06 24.54
CA PRO A 503 -22.25 13.95 24.53
C PRO A 503 -22.87 14.20 25.91
N LYS A 504 -22.09 14.04 27.01
CA LYS A 504 -22.57 14.27 28.38
C LYS A 504 -22.53 15.77 28.75
N CYS A 505 -21.38 16.42 28.68
CA CYS A 505 -21.27 17.84 29.12
C CYS A 505 -21.40 18.84 27.94
N LYS A 506 -21.36 18.40 26.68
CA LYS A 506 -21.44 19.22 25.45
C LYS A 506 -20.33 20.28 25.27
N GLU A 507 -19.54 20.57 26.30
CA GLU A 507 -18.46 21.56 26.31
C GLU A 507 -17.09 20.95 26.04
N GLY A 508 -16.74 19.84 26.72
CA GLY A 508 -15.47 19.17 26.57
C GLY A 508 -15.38 18.43 25.22
N ASP A 509 -14.15 18.21 24.75
CA ASP A 509 -13.89 17.40 23.57
C ASP A 509 -13.68 15.93 23.92
N LEU A 510 -14.05 15.02 23.03
CA LEU A 510 -13.72 13.62 23.20
C LEU A 510 -12.27 13.36 22.83
N ILE A 511 -11.55 12.73 23.74
CA ILE A 511 -10.13 12.37 23.59
C ILE A 511 -9.94 10.86 23.70
N ARG A 512 -9.03 10.32 22.92
CA ARG A 512 -8.64 8.92 23.00
C ARG A 512 -7.60 8.72 24.09
N ARG A 513 -7.93 7.88 25.07
CA ARG A 513 -7.03 7.49 26.19
C ARG A 513 -6.74 5.99 26.17
N LYS A 514 -5.69 5.57 26.87
CA LYS A 514 -5.42 4.16 27.15
C LYS A 514 -5.72 3.85 28.60
N ALA A 515 -6.39 2.74 28.87
CA ALA A 515 -6.66 2.27 30.22
C ALA A 515 -5.34 1.88 30.91
N GLY A 516 -5.09 2.50 32.07
CA GLY A 516 -3.83 2.32 32.82
C GLY A 516 -3.82 1.11 33.77
N LYS A 517 -4.99 0.66 34.22
CA LYS A 517 -5.14 -0.39 35.25
C LYS A 517 -6.29 -1.38 34.92
N GLY A 518 -6.30 -2.54 35.58
CA GLY A 518 -7.36 -3.55 35.50
C GLY A 518 -7.32 -4.42 34.24
N LYS A 519 -8.37 -5.24 34.04
CA LYS A 519 -8.51 -6.19 32.91
C LYS A 519 -8.46 -5.50 31.52
N ALA A 520 -8.69 -4.20 31.46
CA ALA A 520 -8.67 -3.41 30.22
C ALA A 520 -7.33 -2.66 30.00
N LYS A 521 -6.27 -2.91 30.79
CA LYS A 521 -4.96 -2.24 30.69
C LYS A 521 -4.45 -2.27 29.26
N GLY A 522 -4.08 -1.08 28.74
CA GLY A 522 -3.58 -0.91 27.37
C GLY A 522 -4.66 -0.76 26.28
N ARG A 523 -5.95 -1.08 26.56
CA ARG A 523 -7.03 -0.84 25.61
C ARG A 523 -7.36 0.63 25.49
N SER A 524 -7.65 1.09 24.28
CA SER A 524 -8.05 2.48 24.02
C SER A 524 -9.53 2.68 24.31
N PHE A 525 -9.87 3.81 24.91
CA PHE A 525 -11.22 4.28 25.13
C PHE A 525 -11.33 5.78 24.82
N TYR A 526 -12.53 6.29 24.70
CA TYR A 526 -12.83 7.70 24.50
C TYR A 526 -13.36 8.28 25.79
N GLY A 527 -12.77 9.37 26.26
CA GLY A 527 -13.18 10.07 27.48
C GLY A 527 -13.31 11.57 27.23
N CYS A 528 -14.03 12.26 28.11
CA CYS A 528 -14.12 13.72 28.07
C CYS A 528 -12.78 14.38 28.41
N SER A 529 -12.43 15.48 27.73
CA SER A 529 -11.25 16.30 28.04
C SER A 529 -11.34 16.98 29.39
N ARG A 530 -12.55 17.22 29.91
CA ARG A 530 -12.84 17.86 31.20
C ARG A 530 -12.84 16.88 32.39
N TYR A 531 -12.34 15.66 32.21
CA TYR A 531 -12.18 14.80 33.40
C TYR A 531 -11.21 15.43 34.41
N PRO A 532 -11.53 15.48 35.72
CA PRO A 532 -12.59 14.75 36.44
C PRO A 532 -13.98 15.40 36.44
N ASP A 533 -14.15 16.65 36.02
CA ASP A 533 -15.45 17.36 36.07
C ASP A 533 -16.53 16.69 35.20
N CYS A 534 -16.14 15.94 34.18
CA CYS A 534 -17.01 15.12 33.38
C CYS A 534 -16.41 13.71 33.20
N ASP A 535 -17.09 12.71 33.71
CA ASP A 535 -16.67 11.30 33.75
C ASP A 535 -17.06 10.48 32.52
N PHE A 536 -17.50 11.13 31.44
CA PHE A 536 -17.93 10.41 30.24
C PHE A 536 -16.84 9.50 29.67
N VAL A 537 -17.18 8.23 29.48
CA VAL A 537 -16.30 7.19 28.90
C VAL A 537 -17.08 6.36 27.87
N SER A 538 -16.46 6.07 26.74
CA SER A 538 -16.99 5.16 25.72
C SER A 538 -15.89 4.26 25.17
N TRP A 539 -16.15 2.96 25.04
CA TRP A 539 -15.23 1.99 24.43
C TRP A 539 -15.33 1.95 22.89
N LYS A 540 -16.41 2.50 22.34
CA LYS A 540 -16.61 2.67 20.89
C LYS A 540 -16.45 4.14 20.53
N LYS A 541 -15.95 4.44 19.32
CA LYS A 541 -15.90 5.81 18.81
C LYS A 541 -17.36 6.29 18.63
N PRO A 542 -17.79 7.35 19.31
CA PRO A 542 -19.11 7.91 19.08
C PRO A 542 -19.25 8.36 17.62
N VAL A 543 -20.42 8.17 17.02
CA VAL A 543 -20.71 8.56 15.62
C VAL A 543 -21.53 9.84 15.65
N THR A 544 -21.20 10.81 14.81
CA THR A 544 -22.02 12.02 14.64
C THR A 544 -23.23 11.69 13.77
N LYS A 545 -24.42 12.18 14.09
CA LYS A 545 -25.66 11.97 13.34
C LYS A 545 -25.64 12.40 11.84
N LYS A 546 -24.53 12.95 11.34
CA LYS A 546 -24.37 13.33 9.92
C LYS A 546 -23.87 12.20 9.00
N SER A 547 -23.50 11.04 9.54
CA SER A 547 -23.07 9.87 8.74
C SER A 547 -24.10 8.72 8.75
N ALA A 548 -25.32 8.94 9.27
CA ALA A 548 -26.39 7.94 9.32
C ALA A 548 -27.42 8.11 8.16
N GLY A 549 -27.01 8.67 7.06
CA GLY A 549 -27.84 8.87 5.87
C GLY A 549 -27.28 8.16 4.65
N ALA A 550 -27.23 6.83 4.64
CA ALA A 550 -27.22 5.96 3.45
C ALA A 550 -27.03 4.49 3.90
N HIS A 551 -28.10 3.75 3.89
CA HIS A 551 -28.33 2.31 3.97
C HIS A 551 -29.21 1.90 5.17
N GLU A 552 -30.48 2.27 5.12
CA GLU A 552 -31.57 1.46 5.66
C GLU A 552 -31.97 0.49 4.53
N VAL A 553 -31.61 -0.78 4.71
CA VAL A 553 -32.28 -1.87 4.03
C VAL A 553 -33.27 -2.42 5.06
N GLU A 554 -34.55 -2.31 4.75
CA GLU A 554 -35.66 -2.88 5.49
C GLU A 554 -35.43 -4.38 5.72
N GLU A 555 -35.26 -4.78 6.98
CA GLU A 555 -35.58 -6.14 7.42
C GLU A 555 -37.05 -6.14 7.81
N THR A 556 -37.86 -6.75 6.97
CA THR A 556 -39.24 -7.10 7.27
C THR A 556 -39.27 -8.18 8.35
N GLU A 557 -39.77 -7.82 9.51
CA GLU A 557 -40.22 -8.74 10.52
C GLU A 557 -41.40 -9.58 9.98
N SER A 558 -41.23 -10.88 9.89
CA SER A 558 -42.34 -11.81 9.88
C SER A 558 -42.37 -12.51 11.22
N GLY A 559 -43.28 -12.04 12.08
CA GLY A 559 -43.67 -12.76 13.28
C GLY A 559 -44.43 -14.03 12.95
N THR A 560 -44.21 -15.04 13.73
CA THR A 560 -45.27 -15.96 14.18
C THR A 560 -44.93 -16.51 15.55
N ASP A 561 -45.81 -16.18 16.47
CA ASP A 561 -46.03 -16.88 17.73
C ASP A 561 -46.29 -18.39 17.50
N SER A 562 -45.84 -19.23 18.41
CA SER A 562 -46.68 -20.17 19.11
C SER A 562 -45.88 -21.03 20.11
N ASP A 563 -46.21 -20.85 21.34
CA ASP A 563 -46.34 -21.73 22.50
C ASP A 563 -46.02 -23.23 22.41
N LEU A 564 -45.53 -23.71 23.59
CA LEU A 564 -45.77 -24.98 24.29
C LEU A 564 -44.70 -26.08 24.16
N ALA A 565 -44.23 -26.33 25.33
CA ALA A 565 -43.79 -27.49 26.10
C ALA A 565 -42.28 -27.57 26.37
#